data_b4bab402873baf16230a4d81ed1a0e25
#
_entry.id   b4bab402873baf16230a4d81ed1a0e25
#
_cell.length_a   1.000
_cell.length_b   1.000
_cell.length_c   1.000
_cell.angle_alpha   90.00
_cell.angle_beta   90.00
_cell.angle_gamma   90.00
#
_symmetry.space_group_name_H-M   'P 1'
#
loop_
_entity.id
_entity.type
_entity.pdbx_description
1 polymer ?
#
loop_
_entity_poly.entity_id
_entity_poly.type
_entity_poly.pdbx_seq_one_letter_code
_entity_poly.pdbx_strand_id
1 'polypeptide(L)'
;WFSFRTKIHSNQIDRNFVMNETIKSILSRRSTRAFSEKEVNKDDVKLLLDCALAAPSGMNQQTWKFTAVFNQEKILKLASAVAKALGRDNGYNMYAPKVLIITSNEKESRFREVDNACAMENIYLAATSLGLGCVWINQLKDCYDDEDVRKILRDFGIPENHGVYGCAAIGFPASEPKQKEITA
;
A
#
# COMPACT_ATOMS: atom_id res chain seq x y z
N TRP A 1 6.77 -12.40 -32.47
CA TRP A 1 6.49 -11.31 -31.50
C TRP A 1 5.03 -10.96 -31.63
N PHE A 2 4.21 -11.25 -30.61
CA PHE A 2 2.83 -10.78 -30.56
C PHE A 2 2.82 -9.52 -29.68
N SER A 3 2.54 -8.36 -30.27
CA SER A 3 2.27 -7.13 -29.52
C SER A 3 0.77 -7.01 -29.35
N PHE A 4 0.26 -7.26 -28.15
CA PHE A 4 -1.14 -6.98 -27.83
C PHE A 4 -1.26 -5.55 -27.32
N ARG A 5 -1.65 -4.62 -28.17
CA ARG A 5 -2.29 -3.37 -27.75
C ARG A 5 -3.79 -3.60 -27.75
N THR A 6 -4.31 -4.08 -26.64
CA THR A 6 -5.76 -4.27 -26.51
C THR A 6 -6.29 -3.25 -25.53
N LYS A 7 -7.20 -2.36 -25.98
CA LYS A 7 -8.09 -1.64 -25.06
C LYS A 7 -8.99 -2.71 -24.42
N ILE A 8 -8.78 -2.99 -23.15
CA ILE A 8 -9.67 -3.85 -22.38
C ILE A 8 -10.91 -3.01 -22.05
N HIS A 9 -11.93 -3.05 -22.91
CA HIS A 9 -13.26 -2.59 -22.55
C HIS A 9 -13.84 -3.65 -21.61
N SER A 10 -14.31 -3.22 -20.44
CA SER A 10 -14.87 -4.08 -19.38
C SER A 10 -16.00 -5.04 -19.83
N ASN A 11 -16.50 -4.89 -21.05
CA ASN A 11 -17.60 -5.69 -21.63
C ASN A 11 -17.15 -6.79 -22.62
N GLN A 12 -15.86 -6.99 -22.87
CA GLN A 12 -15.35 -7.92 -23.88
C GLN A 12 -14.30 -8.92 -23.37
N ILE A 13 -14.30 -9.24 -22.06
CA ILE A 13 -13.62 -10.47 -21.64
C ILE A 13 -14.54 -11.61 -22.08
N ASP A 14 -14.04 -12.40 -23.02
CA ASP A 14 -14.73 -13.53 -23.62
C ASP A 14 -15.43 -14.38 -22.52
N ARG A 15 -16.76 -14.55 -22.60
CA ARG A 15 -17.60 -15.18 -21.55
C ARG A 15 -17.24 -16.65 -21.27
N ASN A 16 -16.27 -17.19 -21.96
CA ASN A 16 -15.76 -18.55 -21.79
C ASN A 16 -14.57 -18.65 -20.85
N PHE A 17 -14.01 -17.53 -20.36
CA PHE A 17 -12.95 -17.55 -19.36
C PHE A 17 -13.58 -17.57 -17.97
N VAL A 18 -13.43 -18.67 -17.23
CA VAL A 18 -13.85 -18.75 -15.82
C VAL A 18 -12.95 -17.83 -15.01
N MET A 19 -13.41 -16.60 -14.75
CA MET A 19 -12.71 -15.65 -13.88
C MET A 19 -12.75 -16.17 -12.45
N ASN A 20 -11.61 -16.64 -11.95
CA ASN A 20 -11.46 -16.98 -10.53
C ASN A 20 -11.33 -15.70 -9.67
N GLU A 21 -11.44 -15.85 -8.36
CA GLU A 21 -11.42 -14.72 -7.42
C GLU A 21 -10.12 -13.91 -7.48
N THR A 22 -8.98 -14.55 -7.77
CA THR A 22 -7.70 -13.84 -7.94
C THR A 22 -7.74 -12.88 -9.12
N ILE A 23 -8.19 -13.35 -10.29
CA ILE A 23 -8.32 -12.52 -11.49
C ILE A 23 -9.32 -11.39 -11.26
N LYS A 24 -10.44 -11.64 -10.57
CA LYS A 24 -11.41 -10.61 -10.19
C LYS A 24 -10.75 -9.53 -9.33
N SER A 25 -10.00 -9.91 -8.31
CA SER A 25 -9.29 -8.97 -7.43
C SER A 25 -8.31 -8.10 -8.20
N ILE A 26 -7.51 -8.68 -9.09
CA ILE A 26 -6.56 -7.96 -9.95
C ILE A 26 -7.28 -6.92 -10.82
N LEU A 27 -8.35 -7.32 -11.51
CA LEU A 27 -9.06 -6.46 -12.46
C LEU A 27 -9.94 -5.41 -11.77
N SER A 28 -10.47 -5.68 -10.58
CA SER A 28 -11.36 -4.77 -9.83
C SER A 28 -10.61 -3.82 -8.91
N ARG A 29 -9.37 -4.14 -8.53
CA ARG A 29 -8.58 -3.31 -7.62
C ARG A 29 -8.48 -1.85 -8.09
N ARG A 30 -8.73 -0.92 -7.18
CA ARG A 30 -8.60 0.53 -7.42
C ARG A 30 -7.90 1.21 -6.26
N SER A 31 -7.27 2.36 -6.54
CA SER A 31 -6.70 3.22 -5.50
C SER A 31 -7.83 3.99 -4.80
N THR A 32 -8.09 3.68 -3.54
CA THR A 32 -9.09 4.32 -2.69
C THR A 32 -8.45 5.44 -1.89
N ARG A 33 -8.94 6.67 -2.03
CA ARG A 33 -8.38 7.88 -1.39
C ARG A 33 -9.37 8.58 -0.44
N ALA A 34 -10.54 7.98 -0.21
CA ALA A 34 -11.52 8.41 0.76
C ALA A 34 -12.06 7.19 1.49
N PHE A 35 -11.96 7.19 2.79
CA PHE A 35 -12.33 6.07 3.65
C PHE A 35 -13.54 6.44 4.51
N SER A 36 -14.39 5.46 4.80
CA SER A 36 -15.52 5.60 5.71
C SER A 36 -15.05 5.54 7.18
N GLU A 37 -15.95 5.86 8.10
CA GLU A 37 -15.67 5.79 9.54
C GLU A 37 -15.64 4.35 10.09
N LYS A 38 -15.96 3.35 9.28
CA LYS A 38 -15.97 1.94 9.69
C LYS A 38 -14.54 1.48 10.04
N GLU A 39 -14.38 0.91 11.21
CA GLU A 39 -13.11 0.38 11.69
C GLU A 39 -12.70 -0.89 10.93
N VAL A 40 -11.40 -1.06 10.73
CA VAL A 40 -10.82 -2.26 10.11
C VAL A 40 -10.49 -3.27 11.21
N ASN A 41 -10.92 -4.52 11.02
CA ASN A 41 -10.63 -5.59 11.96
C ASN A 41 -9.12 -5.90 12.01
N LYS A 42 -8.59 -6.15 13.19
CA LYS A 42 -7.18 -6.52 13.38
C LYS A 42 -6.82 -7.84 12.70
N ASP A 43 -7.75 -8.80 12.64
CA ASP A 43 -7.52 -10.07 11.98
C ASP A 43 -7.41 -9.90 10.45
N ASP A 44 -8.21 -8.99 9.85
CA ASP A 44 -8.06 -8.62 8.44
C ASP A 44 -6.68 -8.01 8.18
N VAL A 45 -6.23 -7.08 9.05
CA VAL A 45 -4.89 -6.48 8.91
C VAL A 45 -3.78 -7.53 9.06
N LYS A 46 -3.93 -8.46 10.00
CA LYS A 46 -2.99 -9.59 10.14
C LYS A 46 -2.90 -10.38 8.84
N LEU A 47 -4.05 -10.70 8.22
CA LEU A 47 -4.08 -11.41 6.95
C LEU A 47 -3.40 -10.61 5.82
N LEU A 48 -3.57 -9.27 5.78
CA LEU A 48 -2.83 -8.42 4.83
C LEU A 48 -1.32 -8.53 5.02
N LEU A 49 -0.86 -8.55 6.27
CA LEU A 49 0.57 -8.71 6.59
C LEU A 49 1.09 -10.11 6.22
N ASP A 50 0.31 -11.16 6.47
CA ASP A 50 0.65 -12.52 6.07
C ASP A 50 0.77 -12.63 4.53
N CYS A 51 -0.14 -11.97 3.78
CA CYS A 51 -0.05 -11.88 2.32
C CYS A 51 1.19 -11.08 1.85
N ALA A 52 1.56 -10.01 2.57
CA ALA A 52 2.78 -9.26 2.27
C ALA A 52 4.04 -10.12 2.46
N LEU A 53 4.10 -10.89 3.55
CA LEU A 53 5.21 -11.80 3.85
C LEU A 53 5.33 -12.95 2.82
N ALA A 54 4.23 -13.33 2.17
CA ALA A 54 4.21 -14.34 1.11
C ALA A 54 4.69 -13.83 -0.26
N ALA A 55 5.04 -12.54 -0.39
CA ALA A 55 5.56 -12.00 -1.64
C ALA A 55 6.92 -12.60 -2.01
N PRO A 56 7.28 -12.67 -3.29
CA PRO A 56 8.63 -13.03 -3.68
C PRO A 56 9.63 -11.95 -3.27
N SER A 57 10.85 -12.34 -2.89
CA SER A 57 11.96 -11.42 -2.66
C SER A 57 13.21 -11.84 -3.40
N GLY A 58 14.04 -10.89 -3.79
CA GLY A 58 15.27 -11.15 -4.51
C GLY A 58 16.19 -12.09 -3.73
N MET A 59 16.56 -13.23 -4.34
CA MET A 59 17.35 -14.28 -3.70
C MET A 59 16.72 -14.83 -2.40
N ASN A 60 15.43 -14.63 -2.19
CA ASN A 60 14.69 -14.99 -0.96
C ASN A 60 15.30 -14.37 0.32
N GLN A 61 15.85 -13.15 0.22
CA GLN A 61 16.54 -12.50 1.35
C GLN A 61 15.60 -12.00 2.43
N GLN A 62 14.36 -11.60 2.06
CA GLN A 62 13.29 -11.19 2.99
C GLN A 62 13.75 -10.16 4.04
N THR A 63 14.55 -9.18 3.61
CA THR A 63 15.09 -8.11 4.45
C THR A 63 14.09 -7.01 4.80
N TRP A 64 12.83 -7.21 4.45
CA TRP A 64 11.72 -6.28 4.72
C TRP A 64 11.20 -6.35 6.16
N LYS A 65 10.49 -5.30 6.52
CA LYS A 65 9.63 -5.27 7.71
C LYS A 65 8.34 -4.54 7.39
N PHE A 66 7.22 -5.10 7.85
CA PHE A 66 5.89 -4.51 7.73
C PHE A 66 5.38 -4.07 9.10
N THR A 67 4.92 -2.83 9.20
CA THR A 67 4.45 -2.25 10.46
C THR A 67 3.05 -1.68 10.25
N ALA A 68 2.05 -2.19 10.98
CA ALA A 68 0.69 -1.67 10.94
C ALA A 68 0.45 -0.67 12.08
N VAL A 69 0.00 0.54 11.75
CA VAL A 69 -0.32 1.61 12.68
C VAL A 69 -1.82 1.86 12.64
N PHE A 70 -2.52 1.65 13.79
CA PHE A 70 -3.96 1.86 13.95
C PHE A 70 -4.30 3.19 14.60
N ASN A 71 -3.37 3.78 15.34
CA ASN A 71 -3.63 5.00 16.09
C ASN A 71 -3.65 6.21 15.16
N GLN A 72 -4.81 6.85 15.04
CA GLN A 72 -5.05 7.96 14.12
C GLN A 72 -4.16 9.17 14.43
N GLU A 73 -3.96 9.50 15.72
CA GLU A 73 -3.11 10.62 16.11
C GLU A 73 -1.65 10.39 15.69
N LYS A 74 -1.16 9.15 15.81
CA LYS A 74 0.18 8.77 15.36
C LYS A 74 0.30 8.84 13.85
N ILE A 75 -0.72 8.43 13.09
CA ILE A 75 -0.74 8.55 11.63
C ILE A 75 -0.72 10.02 11.21
N LEU A 76 -1.54 10.86 11.83
CA LEU A 76 -1.57 12.30 11.56
C LEU A 76 -0.26 13.00 11.95
N LYS A 77 0.36 12.61 13.06
CA LYS A 77 1.69 13.10 13.46
C LYS A 77 2.75 12.77 12.41
N LEU A 78 2.76 11.54 11.89
CA LEU A 78 3.65 11.15 10.80
C LEU A 78 3.35 11.95 9.53
N ALA A 79 2.07 12.11 9.16
CA ALA A 79 1.67 12.90 7.98
C ALA A 79 2.14 14.34 8.06
N SER A 80 2.01 14.98 9.23
CA SER A 80 2.48 16.36 9.48
C SER A 80 4.00 16.48 9.36
N ALA A 81 4.76 15.52 9.90
CA ALA A 81 6.22 15.52 9.78
C ALA A 81 6.66 15.34 8.31
N VAL A 82 6.01 14.44 7.57
CA VAL A 82 6.25 14.24 6.13
C VAL A 82 5.89 15.49 5.33
N ALA A 83 4.78 16.16 5.65
CA ALA A 83 4.40 17.43 5.00
C ALA A 83 5.47 18.50 5.20
N LYS A 84 5.96 18.66 6.43
CA LYS A 84 7.03 19.60 6.78
C LYS A 84 8.32 19.29 6.02
N ALA A 85 8.77 18.05 6.04
CA ALA A 85 10.00 17.61 5.38
C ALA A 85 9.98 17.83 3.86
N LEU A 86 8.80 17.71 3.23
CA LEU A 86 8.63 17.85 1.78
C LEU A 86 8.09 19.21 1.34
N GLY A 87 7.95 20.19 2.25
CA GLY A 87 7.39 21.51 1.94
C GLY A 87 5.97 21.44 1.39
N ARG A 88 5.16 20.48 1.84
CA ARG A 88 3.76 20.30 1.42
C ARG A 88 2.81 21.17 2.24
N ASP A 89 1.59 21.33 1.73
CA ASP A 89 0.49 21.97 2.44
C ASP A 89 0.20 21.30 3.80
N ASN A 90 -0.15 22.12 4.80
CA ASN A 90 -0.54 21.66 6.15
C ASN A 90 -1.79 20.77 6.18
N GLY A 91 -2.54 20.66 5.08
CA GLY A 91 -3.68 19.74 4.92
C GLY A 91 -3.31 18.30 4.59
N TYR A 92 -2.03 17.97 4.39
CA TYR A 92 -1.61 16.61 4.04
C TYR A 92 -1.82 15.66 5.22
N ASN A 93 -2.64 14.63 5.01
CA ASN A 93 -3.08 13.69 6.04
C ASN A 93 -2.95 12.20 5.65
N MET A 94 -2.20 11.89 4.58
CA MET A 94 -2.08 10.52 4.05
C MET A 94 -3.44 9.88 3.71
N TYR A 95 -4.44 10.68 3.31
CA TYR A 95 -5.83 10.28 3.08
C TYR A 95 -6.59 9.84 4.34
N ALA A 96 -6.09 10.13 5.55
CA ALA A 96 -6.69 9.77 6.84
C ALA A 96 -7.19 8.31 6.89
N PRO A 97 -6.34 7.31 6.63
CA PRO A 97 -6.74 5.91 6.61
C PRO A 97 -7.05 5.41 8.01
N LYS A 98 -7.86 4.34 8.13
CA LYS A 98 -8.09 3.66 9.42
C LYS A 98 -6.87 2.87 9.89
N VAL A 99 -6.07 2.38 8.96
CA VAL A 99 -4.80 1.70 9.22
C VAL A 99 -3.76 2.16 8.19
N LEU A 100 -2.54 2.41 8.65
CA LEU A 100 -1.39 2.64 7.80
C LEU A 100 -0.44 1.44 7.92
N ILE A 101 -0.23 0.70 6.83
CA ILE A 101 0.79 -0.34 6.78
C ILE A 101 2.04 0.27 6.14
N ILE A 102 3.12 0.36 6.90
CA ILE A 102 4.41 0.89 6.45
C ILE A 102 5.27 -0.28 5.99
N THR A 103 5.75 -0.23 4.74
CA THR A 103 6.69 -1.22 4.22
C THR A 103 8.09 -0.64 4.23
N SER A 104 8.99 -1.27 4.96
CA SER A 104 10.38 -0.87 5.09
C SER A 104 11.32 -2.02 4.73
N ASN A 105 12.53 -1.70 4.30
CA ASN A 105 13.53 -2.67 3.92
C ASN A 105 14.92 -2.13 4.25
N GLU A 106 15.90 -3.03 4.40
CA GLU A 106 17.30 -2.63 4.59
C GLU A 106 17.76 -1.70 3.46
N LYS A 107 18.37 -0.57 3.83
CA LYS A 107 18.87 0.45 2.87
C LYS A 107 19.89 -0.12 1.90
N GLU A 108 20.69 -1.08 2.35
CA GLU A 108 21.75 -1.71 1.57
C GLU A 108 21.24 -2.85 0.65
N SER A 109 20.01 -3.34 0.84
CA SER A 109 19.46 -4.35 -0.05
C SER A 109 19.28 -3.80 -1.45
N ARG A 110 19.90 -4.43 -2.44
CA ARG A 110 19.75 -4.07 -3.87
C ARG A 110 18.33 -4.28 -4.40
N PHE A 111 17.54 -5.11 -3.71
CA PHE A 111 16.17 -5.45 -4.10
C PHE A 111 15.11 -4.69 -3.30
N ARG A 112 15.49 -3.81 -2.38
CA ARG A 112 14.61 -3.15 -1.41
C ARG A 112 13.32 -2.55 -2.01
N GLU A 113 13.40 -1.91 -3.17
CA GLU A 113 12.24 -1.26 -3.80
C GLU A 113 11.34 -2.28 -4.50
N VAL A 114 11.93 -3.21 -5.25
CA VAL A 114 11.16 -4.21 -6.00
C VAL A 114 10.51 -5.23 -5.08
N ASP A 115 11.20 -5.67 -4.03
CA ASP A 115 10.65 -6.57 -3.02
C ASP A 115 9.47 -5.90 -2.29
N ASN A 116 9.63 -4.64 -1.87
CA ASN A 116 8.53 -3.89 -1.27
C ASN A 116 7.35 -3.67 -2.24
N ALA A 117 7.62 -3.47 -3.53
CA ALA A 117 6.55 -3.33 -4.52
C ALA A 117 5.75 -4.63 -4.68
N CYS A 118 6.41 -5.79 -4.69
CA CYS A 118 5.74 -7.10 -4.72
C CYS A 118 4.87 -7.31 -3.48
N ALA A 119 5.40 -7.00 -2.29
CA ALA A 119 4.65 -7.11 -1.04
C ALA A 119 3.45 -6.15 -0.99
N MET A 120 3.62 -4.91 -1.47
CA MET A 120 2.54 -3.92 -1.58
C MET A 120 1.42 -4.39 -2.51
N GLU A 121 1.73 -5.01 -3.64
CA GLU A 121 0.70 -5.52 -4.54
C GLU A 121 -0.08 -6.67 -3.89
N ASN A 122 0.58 -7.57 -3.13
CA ASN A 122 -0.11 -8.59 -2.36
C ASN A 122 -1.07 -7.98 -1.32
N ILE A 123 -0.65 -6.92 -0.61
CA ILE A 123 -1.53 -6.17 0.31
C ILE A 123 -2.74 -5.62 -0.44
N TYR A 124 -2.56 -5.06 -1.64
CA TYR A 124 -3.63 -4.49 -2.44
C TYR A 124 -4.66 -5.52 -2.88
N LEU A 125 -4.20 -6.66 -3.37
CA LEU A 125 -5.07 -7.73 -3.85
C LEU A 125 -5.85 -8.34 -2.68
N ALA A 126 -5.19 -8.58 -1.56
CA ALA A 126 -5.82 -9.08 -0.35
C ALA A 126 -6.84 -8.08 0.22
N ALA A 127 -6.50 -6.77 0.29
CA ALA A 127 -7.44 -5.73 0.71
C ALA A 127 -8.68 -5.71 -0.18
N THR A 128 -8.50 -5.77 -1.51
CA THR A 128 -9.61 -5.80 -2.47
C THR A 128 -10.51 -7.01 -2.25
N SER A 129 -9.94 -8.20 -2.03
CA SER A 129 -10.71 -9.43 -1.80
C SER A 129 -11.51 -9.39 -0.49
N LEU A 130 -11.06 -8.61 0.50
CA LEU A 130 -11.75 -8.38 1.77
C LEU A 130 -12.75 -7.21 1.72
N GLY A 131 -12.94 -6.57 0.56
CA GLY A 131 -13.80 -5.38 0.42
C GLY A 131 -13.19 -4.11 1.05
N LEU A 132 -11.90 -4.12 1.35
CA LEU A 132 -11.16 -2.96 1.82
C LEU A 132 -10.63 -2.13 0.66
N GLY A 133 -10.57 -0.82 0.85
CA GLY A 133 -9.88 0.10 -0.04
C GLY A 133 -8.41 0.26 0.37
N CYS A 134 -7.57 0.47 -0.63
CA CYS A 134 -6.15 0.70 -0.43
C CYS A 134 -5.60 1.75 -1.40
N VAL A 135 -4.62 2.56 -0.96
CA VAL A 135 -3.83 3.43 -1.84
C VAL A 135 -2.37 3.46 -1.41
N TRP A 136 -1.48 3.51 -2.39
CA TRP A 136 -0.04 3.65 -2.18
C TRP A 136 0.32 5.08 -1.79
N ILE A 137 1.02 5.25 -0.67
CA ILE A 137 1.65 6.49 -0.27
C ILE A 137 3.16 6.34 -0.48
N ASN A 138 3.72 7.15 -1.38
CA ASN A 138 5.13 7.06 -1.76
C ASN A 138 6.02 8.11 -1.08
N GLN A 139 5.44 9.12 -0.47
CA GLN A 139 6.13 10.31 0.04
C GLN A 139 7.23 10.01 1.06
N LEU A 140 7.06 8.97 1.87
CA LEU A 140 8.08 8.58 2.86
C LEU A 140 9.40 8.17 2.23
N LYS A 141 9.40 7.68 0.99
CA LYS A 141 10.62 7.32 0.25
C LYS A 141 11.59 8.51 0.15
N ASP A 142 11.06 9.72 0.03
CA ASP A 142 11.85 10.93 -0.20
C ASP A 142 12.27 11.64 1.10
N CYS A 143 11.79 11.17 2.28
CA CYS A 143 12.03 11.84 3.55
C CYS A 143 12.15 10.91 4.78
N TYR A 144 12.30 9.60 4.60
CA TYR A 144 12.38 8.68 5.74
C TYR A 144 13.63 8.91 6.64
N ASP A 145 14.65 9.62 6.16
CA ASP A 145 15.84 10.00 6.93
C ASP A 145 15.79 11.45 7.47
N ASP A 146 14.72 12.22 7.18
CA ASP A 146 14.48 13.49 7.88
C ASP A 146 14.38 13.25 9.39
N GLU A 147 14.94 14.14 10.20
CA GLU A 147 15.11 13.95 11.64
C GLU A 147 13.76 13.75 12.35
N ASP A 148 12.76 14.59 12.05
CA ASP A 148 11.43 14.52 12.66
C ASP A 148 10.69 13.26 12.21
N VAL A 149 10.79 12.90 10.92
CA VAL A 149 10.18 11.69 10.36
C VAL A 149 10.84 10.44 10.94
N ARG A 150 12.17 10.38 10.98
CA ARG A 150 12.94 9.23 11.50
C ARG A 150 12.62 8.96 12.96
N LYS A 151 12.48 10.00 13.77
CA LYS A 151 12.08 9.86 15.17
C LYS A 151 10.75 9.12 15.31
N ILE A 152 9.74 9.48 14.50
CA ILE A 152 8.42 8.83 14.53
C ILE A 152 8.50 7.39 14.00
N LEU A 153 9.28 7.15 12.95
CA LEU A 153 9.49 5.81 12.41
C LEU A 153 10.16 4.88 13.44
N ARG A 154 11.10 5.41 14.21
CA ARG A 154 11.73 4.69 15.34
C ARG A 154 10.71 4.34 16.42
N ASP A 155 9.83 5.28 16.78
CA ASP A 155 8.74 5.04 17.74
C ASP A 155 7.75 3.96 17.24
N PHE A 156 7.67 3.74 15.94
CA PHE A 156 6.91 2.63 15.32
C PHE A 156 7.71 1.32 15.23
N GLY A 157 8.96 1.32 15.71
CA GLY A 157 9.83 0.17 15.72
C GLY A 157 10.48 -0.13 14.35
N ILE A 158 10.54 0.84 13.44
CA ILE A 158 11.25 0.68 12.16
C ILE A 158 12.76 0.85 12.41
N PRO A 159 13.60 -0.14 12.05
CA PRO A 159 15.04 -0.11 12.30
C PRO A 159 15.76 1.06 11.61
N GLU A 160 16.86 1.53 12.18
CA GLU A 160 17.65 2.64 11.64
C GLU A 160 18.28 2.31 10.27
N ASN A 161 18.64 1.05 10.06
CA ASN A 161 19.16 0.57 8.78
C ASN A 161 18.08 0.33 7.72
N HIS A 162 16.78 0.58 8.04
CA HIS A 162 15.68 0.48 7.09
C HIS A 162 15.31 1.84 6.49
N GLY A 163 15.11 1.85 5.16
CA GLY A 163 14.36 2.88 4.45
C GLY A 163 12.87 2.49 4.33
N VAL A 164 12.00 3.46 4.09
CA VAL A 164 10.57 3.22 3.80
C VAL A 164 10.33 3.41 2.31
N TYR A 165 9.87 2.36 1.63
CA TYR A 165 9.72 2.35 0.17
C TYR A 165 8.25 2.33 -0.29
N GLY A 166 7.35 2.46 0.65
CA GLY A 166 5.91 2.59 0.40
C GLY A 166 5.10 2.42 1.68
N CYS A 167 3.88 2.96 1.66
CA CYS A 167 2.89 2.70 2.70
C CYS A 167 1.56 2.41 2.04
N ALA A 168 0.79 1.46 2.62
CA ALA A 168 -0.58 1.20 2.25
C ALA A 168 -1.52 1.93 3.22
N ALA A 169 -2.28 2.89 2.72
CA ALA A 169 -3.40 3.48 3.44
C ALA A 169 -4.62 2.57 3.28
N ILE A 170 -5.14 2.03 4.39
CA ILE A 170 -6.18 1.00 4.42
C ILE A 170 -7.42 1.51 5.15
N GLY A 171 -8.60 1.17 4.63
CA GLY A 171 -9.91 1.45 5.24
C GLY A 171 -11.04 0.97 4.35
N PHE A 172 -12.28 0.98 4.83
CA PHE A 172 -13.42 0.74 3.96
C PHE A 172 -13.64 1.95 3.04
N PRO A 173 -13.89 1.77 1.73
CA PRO A 173 -14.15 2.88 0.83
C PRO A 173 -15.36 3.71 1.30
N ALA A 174 -15.26 5.04 1.22
CA ALA A 174 -16.38 5.94 1.51
C ALA A 174 -17.49 5.90 0.42
N SER A 175 -17.14 5.45 -0.79
CA SER A 175 -18.04 5.25 -1.92
C SER A 175 -17.49 4.15 -2.83
N GLU A 176 -18.34 3.61 -3.69
CA GLU A 176 -17.89 2.61 -4.67
C GLU A 176 -16.75 3.16 -5.54
N PRO A 177 -15.66 2.37 -5.72
CA PRO A 177 -14.54 2.80 -6.56
C PRO A 177 -14.98 2.98 -8.01
N LYS A 178 -14.67 4.13 -8.59
CA LYS A 178 -14.93 4.38 -10.02
C LYS A 178 -14.13 3.41 -10.88
N GLN A 179 -14.75 2.83 -11.88
CA GLN A 179 -14.04 2.04 -12.88
C GLN A 179 -13.00 2.90 -13.60
N LYS A 180 -11.80 2.35 -13.76
CA LYS A 180 -10.72 3.01 -14.50
C LYS A 180 -10.74 2.49 -15.93
N GLU A 181 -10.71 3.41 -16.88
CA GLU A 181 -10.40 3.06 -18.27
C GLU A 181 -8.93 2.62 -18.34
N ILE A 182 -8.68 1.39 -18.77
CA ILE A 182 -7.33 0.87 -18.96
C ILE A 182 -6.91 1.20 -20.38
N THR A 183 -6.04 2.19 -20.53
CA THR A 183 -5.41 2.54 -21.79
C THR A 183 -3.98 1.99 -21.78
N ALA A 184 -3.68 1.11 -22.71
CA ALA A 184 -2.32 0.60 -22.95
C ALA A 184 -1.56 1.53 -23.89
#